data_747d1d5c8157921d485ecff365b8c51e
#
_entry.id   747d1d5c8157921d485ecff365b8c51e
#
_cell.length_a   1.000
_cell.length_b   1.000
_cell.length_c   1.000
_cell.angle_alpha   90.00
_cell.angle_beta   90.00
_cell.angle_gamma   90.00
#
_symmetry.space_group_name_H-M   'P 1'
#
loop_
_entity.id
_entity.type
_entity.pdbx_description
1 polymer ?
#
loop_
_entity_poly.entity_id
_entity_poly.type
_entity_poly.pdbx_seq_one_letter_code
_entity_poly.pdbx_strand_id
1 'polypeptide(L)'
;LGYWSGMQRSVHVTQQNSTAQAERKPLFYRNPMGLPDTSPVLKKDAMGMAYIPVFAGDELVAGSSQHVTISVEKIQKLGVKNIVVGKQVFIQTVRAVGRVEPNERSIHIIAPKFEGWVEQLHVNTTGAEVHVGQALFEAYSPELLSAQREYQIAVQGAAAMKNASPEALANMNNLVNSSLARLKNWDVAPEALRPQNESGVPQSDVNKSGEEKRTITFRSPVRGIVLDKLALKGMRFMPGETLFKIADLSKLWVIADVFEQDIALLKIGQAAQVSIDAFPGKELTTHISYIYPTINEQTRTAQVRLELNNADGQLRPGMFTQVTLIIKNNQQAVLVVPDSAVIHSGQRELVLVDSGAGKFEPRVVKLGRQSDDQIEILEGVTEGEKVVVSANFLIDAESNLKAAIAGFGGQSASAPTANKNTTHRGVGILDATDAGKVTITHSAIAALGWPIMSMNFNLAHTDLIKDIKLGEEIDFEFIERQPGVWEVTKIIKVAQPVSPRKGH
;
A
#
# COMPACT_ATOMS: atom_id res chain seq x y z
N LEU A 1 -23.09 -7.79 -88.38
CA LEU A 1 -24.27 -6.97 -88.73
C LEU A 1 -24.74 -6.29 -87.45
N GLY A 2 -24.52 -5.10 -87.26
CA GLY A 2 -25.13 -3.93 -87.73
C GLY A 2 -25.12 -2.84 -86.64
N TYR A 3 -24.62 -1.67 -87.02
CA TYR A 3 -25.05 -0.30 -86.70
C TYR A 3 -24.98 0.26 -85.27
N TRP A 4 -24.06 1.02 -84.99
CA TRP A 4 -23.74 2.46 -84.83
C TRP A 4 -24.97 3.34 -84.71
N SER A 5 -25.15 3.97 -83.52
CA SER A 5 -25.84 5.26 -83.38
C SER A 5 -25.41 5.93 -82.11
N GLY A 6 -24.65 7.02 -82.26
CA GLY A 6 -24.22 7.87 -81.17
C GLY A 6 -25.36 8.78 -80.70
N MET A 7 -25.37 9.02 -79.44
CA MET A 7 -26.21 10.01 -78.76
C MET A 7 -25.35 10.81 -77.78
N GLN A 8 -24.97 12.00 -78.25
CA GLN A 8 -24.41 13.09 -77.42
C GLN A 8 -25.40 13.37 -76.27
N ARG A 9 -24.99 13.20 -75.05
CA ARG A 9 -25.65 13.81 -73.88
C ARG A 9 -24.85 14.99 -73.45
N SER A 10 -25.37 16.15 -73.67
CA SER A 10 -24.97 17.45 -73.13
C SER A 10 -25.05 17.42 -71.61
N VAL A 11 -23.91 17.63 -70.97
CA VAL A 11 -23.83 17.82 -69.52
C VAL A 11 -24.34 19.21 -69.20
N HIS A 12 -25.54 19.29 -68.63
CA HIS A 12 -26.01 20.51 -67.95
C HIS A 12 -25.19 20.69 -66.65
N VAL A 13 -24.28 21.65 -66.67
CA VAL A 13 -23.67 22.20 -65.44
C VAL A 13 -24.75 22.98 -64.71
N THR A 14 -25.25 22.36 -63.67
CA THR A 14 -26.12 23.03 -62.67
C THR A 14 -25.23 23.96 -61.85
N GLN A 15 -25.34 25.27 -62.11
CA GLN A 15 -24.82 26.29 -61.20
C GLN A 15 -25.53 26.15 -59.86
N GLN A 16 -24.80 25.62 -58.86
CA GLN A 16 -25.21 25.76 -57.50
C GLN A 16 -25.03 27.22 -57.08
N ASN A 17 -26.14 27.82 -56.74
CA ASN A 17 -26.25 29.10 -56.06
C ASN A 17 -25.27 29.18 -54.88
N SER A 18 -24.26 30.02 -54.99
CA SER A 18 -23.47 30.48 -53.86
C SER A 18 -24.37 31.37 -53.05
N THR A 19 -24.85 30.81 -51.90
CA THR A 19 -25.40 31.61 -50.80
C THR A 19 -24.33 32.66 -50.43
N ALA A 20 -24.75 33.91 -50.43
CA ALA A 20 -23.94 35.07 -50.09
C ALA A 20 -23.25 34.85 -48.72
N GLN A 21 -21.97 34.57 -48.75
CA GLN A 21 -21.10 34.59 -47.60
C GLN A 21 -20.92 36.07 -47.25
N ALA A 22 -21.49 36.48 -46.11
CA ALA A 22 -21.28 37.82 -45.59
C ALA A 22 -19.78 38.11 -45.58
N GLU A 23 -19.37 39.17 -46.21
CA GLU A 23 -17.98 39.67 -46.30
C GLU A 23 -17.48 39.88 -44.86
N ARG A 24 -16.75 38.88 -44.31
CA ARG A 24 -16.02 39.03 -43.03
C ARG A 24 -14.89 40.03 -43.28
N LYS A 25 -14.92 41.18 -42.63
CA LYS A 25 -13.81 42.14 -42.67
C LYS A 25 -12.61 41.57 -41.91
N PRO A 26 -11.43 41.49 -42.51
CA PRO A 26 -10.22 41.05 -41.81
C PRO A 26 -9.87 42.06 -40.71
N LEU A 27 -9.45 41.58 -39.55
CA LEU A 27 -9.00 42.41 -38.43
C LEU A 27 -7.67 43.07 -38.71
N PHE A 28 -6.76 42.33 -39.31
CA PHE A 28 -5.45 42.79 -39.74
C PHE A 28 -4.86 41.79 -40.74
N TYR A 29 -3.73 42.18 -41.35
CA TYR A 29 -2.96 41.35 -42.27
C TYR A 29 -1.60 41.07 -41.62
N ARG A 30 -1.12 39.83 -41.61
CA ARG A 30 0.18 39.43 -41.06
C ARG A 30 1.18 39.13 -42.18
N ASN A 31 2.47 39.31 -41.84
CA ASN A 31 3.57 39.00 -42.74
C ASN A 31 3.60 37.47 -43.05
N PRO A 32 3.69 37.09 -44.35
CA PRO A 32 3.71 35.70 -44.79
C PRO A 32 4.94 34.91 -44.30
N MET A 33 6.04 35.58 -43.96
CA MET A 33 7.27 34.97 -43.46
C MET A 33 7.30 34.81 -41.93
N GLY A 34 6.19 35.07 -41.21
CA GLY A 34 6.14 34.89 -39.75
C GLY A 34 6.85 35.99 -38.97
N LEU A 35 7.26 37.06 -39.59
CA LEU A 35 7.79 38.25 -38.90
C LEU A 35 6.66 38.95 -38.12
N PRO A 36 6.94 39.59 -36.98
CA PRO A 36 5.94 40.19 -36.10
C PRO A 36 5.29 41.49 -36.70
N ASP A 37 5.55 41.81 -37.97
CA ASP A 37 4.98 42.96 -38.64
C ASP A 37 3.54 42.66 -39.10
N THR A 38 2.60 43.49 -38.65
CA THR A 38 1.17 43.42 -39.02
C THR A 38 0.72 44.74 -39.66
N SER A 39 -0.27 44.68 -40.55
CA SER A 39 -0.83 45.84 -41.21
C SER A 39 -2.35 45.84 -41.12
N PRO A 40 -3.01 46.99 -40.89
CA PRO A 40 -4.48 47.08 -40.92
C PRO A 40 -5.04 47.04 -42.36
N VAL A 41 -4.19 47.17 -43.36
CA VAL A 41 -4.54 47.16 -44.82
C VAL A 41 -3.70 46.13 -45.55
N LEU A 42 -4.20 45.65 -46.70
CA LEU A 42 -3.49 44.74 -47.55
C LEU A 42 -2.17 45.41 -48.06
N LYS A 43 -1.03 44.84 -47.66
CA LYS A 43 0.32 45.31 -47.96
C LYS A 43 1.14 44.15 -48.52
N LYS A 44 2.14 44.41 -49.27
CA LYS A 44 3.15 43.46 -49.72
C LYS A 44 4.43 43.65 -48.91
N ASP A 45 5.14 42.60 -48.64
CA ASP A 45 6.45 42.68 -47.99
C ASP A 45 7.54 43.17 -48.94
N ALA A 46 8.76 43.30 -48.43
CA ALA A 46 9.92 43.76 -49.24
C ALA A 46 10.28 42.80 -50.38
N MET A 47 9.76 41.57 -50.36
CA MET A 47 9.95 40.53 -51.37
C MET A 47 8.75 40.41 -52.35
N GLY A 48 7.73 41.27 -52.21
CA GLY A 48 6.56 41.30 -53.07
C GLY A 48 5.42 40.33 -52.68
N MET A 49 5.52 39.63 -51.62
CA MET A 49 4.48 38.72 -51.16
C MET A 49 3.36 39.47 -50.42
N ALA A 50 2.11 39.12 -50.71
CA ALA A 50 0.95 39.71 -50.04
C ALA A 50 0.81 39.23 -48.62
N TYR A 51 0.46 40.14 -47.69
CA TYR A 51 0.14 39.81 -46.29
C TYR A 51 -1.13 38.97 -46.24
N ILE A 52 -1.17 38.01 -45.30
CA ILE A 52 -2.27 37.07 -45.12
C ILE A 52 -3.34 37.71 -44.24
N PRO A 53 -4.64 37.78 -44.68
CA PRO A 53 -5.71 38.36 -43.89
C PRO A 53 -6.05 37.44 -42.71
N VAL A 54 -6.24 38.02 -41.52
CA VAL A 54 -6.68 37.36 -40.29
C VAL A 54 -8.07 37.88 -39.92
N PHE A 55 -9.04 36.99 -39.80
CA PHE A 55 -10.44 37.30 -39.47
C PHE A 55 -10.74 37.09 -38.00
N ALA A 56 -11.74 37.79 -37.46
CA ALA A 56 -12.25 37.54 -36.11
C ALA A 56 -12.84 36.12 -36.04
N GLY A 57 -12.23 35.29 -35.21
CA GLY A 57 -12.58 33.85 -35.07
C GLY A 57 -11.51 32.92 -35.61
N ASP A 58 -10.50 33.39 -36.33
CA ASP A 58 -9.30 32.61 -36.69
C ASP A 58 -8.24 32.61 -35.60
N GLU A 59 -8.53 33.26 -34.46
CA GLU A 59 -7.74 33.16 -33.26
C GLU A 59 -7.97 31.81 -32.64
N LEU A 60 -7.00 30.90 -32.92
CA LEU A 60 -6.64 29.77 -32.08
C LEU A 60 -7.83 28.86 -31.71
N VAL A 61 -8.24 28.00 -32.60
CA VAL A 61 -8.55 26.64 -32.20
C VAL A 61 -7.26 26.13 -31.53
N ALA A 62 -7.21 26.28 -30.20
CA ALA A 62 -6.20 25.69 -29.34
C ALA A 62 -6.42 24.16 -29.34
N GLY A 63 -5.98 23.55 -30.43
CA GLY A 63 -6.11 22.13 -30.72
C GLY A 63 -5.00 21.65 -31.63
N SER A 64 -4.02 22.48 -31.94
CA SER A 64 -2.81 22.02 -32.62
C SER A 64 -1.81 21.58 -31.55
N SER A 65 -1.58 20.28 -31.45
CA SER A 65 -0.51 19.61 -30.79
C SER A 65 0.77 20.45 -30.81
N GLN A 66 1.17 20.97 -29.63
CA GLN A 66 2.42 21.74 -29.52
C GLN A 66 3.58 20.73 -29.61
N HIS A 67 4.04 20.46 -30.83
CA HIS A 67 5.22 19.64 -31.04
C HIS A 67 6.47 20.40 -30.53
N VAL A 68 7.13 19.83 -29.54
CA VAL A 68 8.43 20.29 -29.07
C VAL A 68 9.49 19.71 -30.00
N THR A 69 10.13 20.53 -30.83
CA THR A 69 11.24 20.09 -31.66
C THR A 69 12.55 20.31 -30.94
N ILE A 70 13.32 19.24 -30.71
CA ILE A 70 14.65 19.26 -30.09
C ILE A 70 15.65 18.74 -31.13
N SER A 71 16.81 19.39 -31.26
CA SER A 71 17.84 18.92 -32.19
C SER A 71 18.38 17.54 -31.80
N VAL A 72 18.73 16.71 -32.77
CA VAL A 72 19.22 15.34 -32.55
C VAL A 72 20.47 15.30 -31.67
N GLU A 73 21.35 16.30 -31.81
CA GLU A 73 22.55 16.43 -30.95
C GLU A 73 22.18 16.65 -29.47
N LYS A 74 21.12 17.43 -29.23
CA LYS A 74 20.65 17.70 -27.85
C LYS A 74 19.96 16.49 -27.28
N ILE A 75 19.20 15.72 -28.06
CA ILE A 75 18.57 14.46 -27.67
C ILE A 75 19.62 13.45 -27.22
N GLN A 76 20.72 13.31 -27.97
CA GLN A 76 21.82 12.42 -27.61
C GLN A 76 22.53 12.86 -26.33
N LYS A 77 22.75 14.16 -26.12
CA LYS A 77 23.36 14.71 -24.90
C LYS A 77 22.48 14.54 -23.69
N LEU A 78 21.16 14.60 -23.83
CA LEU A 78 20.19 14.42 -22.76
C LEU A 78 19.94 12.95 -22.41
N GLY A 79 20.42 12.00 -23.22
CA GLY A 79 20.23 10.57 -22.97
C GLY A 79 18.77 10.13 -23.02
N VAL A 80 17.97 10.73 -23.92
CA VAL A 80 16.56 10.39 -24.09
C VAL A 80 16.42 8.92 -24.48
N LYS A 81 15.66 8.17 -23.72
CA LYS A 81 15.30 6.77 -24.00
C LYS A 81 13.80 6.68 -24.27
N ASN A 82 13.46 5.94 -25.31
CA ASN A 82 12.08 5.68 -25.68
C ASN A 82 11.76 4.20 -25.52
N ILE A 83 10.52 3.88 -25.20
CA ILE A 83 9.97 2.54 -25.19
C ILE A 83 8.75 2.49 -26.13
N VAL A 84 8.54 1.37 -26.76
CA VAL A 84 7.33 1.12 -27.55
C VAL A 84 6.22 0.68 -26.59
N VAL A 85 5.08 1.37 -26.64
CA VAL A 85 3.91 1.03 -25.86
C VAL A 85 3.33 -0.28 -26.39
N GLY A 86 3.21 -1.26 -25.51
CA GLY A 86 2.69 -2.57 -25.86
C GLY A 86 1.63 -3.04 -24.87
N LYS A 87 0.83 -4.01 -25.29
CA LYS A 87 -0.08 -4.71 -24.39
C LYS A 87 0.66 -5.78 -23.63
N GLN A 88 0.55 -5.75 -22.31
CA GLN A 88 1.12 -6.75 -21.42
C GLN A 88 0.09 -7.18 -20.37
N VAL A 89 0.28 -8.38 -19.82
CA VAL A 89 -0.50 -8.82 -18.66
C VAL A 89 -0.05 -7.98 -17.48
N PHE A 90 -0.94 -7.17 -16.96
CA PHE A 90 -0.64 -6.32 -15.82
C PHE A 90 -0.54 -7.15 -14.54
N ILE A 91 0.63 -7.18 -13.94
CA ILE A 91 0.90 -7.85 -12.67
C ILE A 91 1.02 -6.76 -11.62
N GLN A 92 0.07 -6.74 -10.71
CA GLN A 92 0.13 -5.90 -9.52
C GLN A 92 0.77 -6.69 -8.40
N THR A 93 1.64 -6.07 -7.63
CA THR A 93 2.27 -6.66 -6.46
C THR A 93 1.87 -5.88 -5.22
N VAL A 94 1.61 -6.60 -4.13
CA VAL A 94 1.42 -6.01 -2.79
C VAL A 94 2.58 -6.48 -1.93
N ARG A 95 3.31 -5.54 -1.35
CA ARG A 95 4.41 -5.82 -0.44
C ARG A 95 3.91 -5.72 1.00
N ALA A 96 4.27 -6.71 1.79
CA ALA A 96 3.92 -6.79 3.19
C ALA A 96 5.12 -7.25 4.01
N VAL A 97 5.18 -6.80 5.25
CA VAL A 97 6.15 -7.33 6.23
C VAL A 97 5.49 -8.48 6.95
N GLY A 98 6.23 -9.55 7.14
CA GLY A 98 5.74 -10.73 7.84
C GLY A 98 6.72 -11.24 8.88
N ARG A 99 6.26 -12.21 9.67
CA ARG A 99 7.04 -12.90 10.66
C ARG A 99 6.83 -14.40 10.54
N VAL A 100 7.91 -15.16 10.70
CA VAL A 100 7.85 -16.62 10.77
C VAL A 100 7.31 -17.02 12.13
N GLU A 101 6.28 -17.83 12.13
CA GLU A 101 5.65 -18.37 13.35
C GLU A 101 5.54 -19.90 13.30
N PRO A 102 5.52 -20.59 14.46
CA PRO A 102 5.25 -22.02 14.47
C PRO A 102 3.83 -22.28 13.95
N ASN A 103 3.65 -23.37 13.25
CA ASN A 103 2.30 -23.82 12.90
C ASN A 103 1.54 -24.17 14.18
N GLU A 104 0.49 -23.44 14.51
CA GLU A 104 -0.31 -23.66 15.72
C GLU A 104 -0.87 -25.07 15.81
N ARG A 105 -1.16 -25.71 14.67
CA ARG A 105 -1.66 -27.09 14.61
C ARG A 105 -0.61 -28.13 15.03
N SER A 106 0.66 -27.77 14.98
CA SER A 106 1.79 -28.62 15.37
C SER A 106 2.30 -28.35 16.78
N ILE A 107 1.64 -27.47 17.52
CA ILE A 107 2.00 -27.14 18.90
C ILE A 107 1.32 -28.15 19.83
N HIS A 108 2.12 -28.82 20.64
CA HIS A 108 1.68 -29.73 21.67
C HIS A 108 2.06 -29.22 23.05
N ILE A 109 1.06 -29.15 23.94
CA ILE A 109 1.23 -28.70 25.30
C ILE A 109 1.21 -29.92 26.19
N ILE A 110 2.20 -30.04 27.06
CA ILE A 110 2.26 -31.06 28.11
C ILE A 110 1.80 -30.41 29.40
N ALA A 111 0.58 -30.67 29.76
CA ALA A 111 -0.10 -30.16 30.98
C ALA A 111 -0.78 -31.32 31.69
N PRO A 112 -0.22 -31.83 32.81
CA PRO A 112 -0.82 -32.94 33.57
C PRO A 112 -2.22 -32.57 34.05
N LYS A 113 -3.12 -33.58 34.11
CA LYS A 113 -4.51 -33.42 34.58
C LYS A 113 -4.68 -33.68 36.07
N PHE A 114 -3.59 -33.85 36.81
CA PHE A 114 -3.53 -34.08 38.22
C PHE A 114 -2.46 -33.23 38.91
N GLU A 115 -2.52 -33.09 40.20
CA GLU A 115 -1.53 -32.38 41.01
C GLU A 115 -0.32 -33.25 41.29
N GLY A 116 0.89 -32.66 41.27
CA GLY A 116 2.11 -33.39 41.57
C GLY A 116 3.36 -32.53 41.69
N TRP A 117 4.49 -33.21 41.82
CA TRP A 117 5.82 -32.61 41.87
C TRP A 117 6.69 -33.18 40.77
N VAL A 118 7.54 -32.31 40.17
CA VAL A 118 8.55 -32.73 39.20
C VAL A 118 9.76 -33.26 39.95
N GLU A 119 9.97 -34.58 39.93
CA GLU A 119 11.09 -35.24 40.60
C GLU A 119 12.38 -35.16 39.78
N GLN A 120 12.27 -35.46 38.50
CA GLN A 120 13.42 -35.48 37.60
C GLN A 120 13.07 -34.87 36.25
N LEU A 121 14.02 -34.10 35.68
CA LEU A 121 13.94 -33.58 34.32
C LEU A 121 14.93 -34.33 33.42
N HIS A 122 14.43 -34.93 32.33
CA HIS A 122 15.25 -35.58 31.32
C HIS A 122 15.57 -34.59 30.19
N VAL A 123 14.66 -33.66 29.86
CA VAL A 123 14.86 -32.56 28.97
C VAL A 123 14.84 -31.26 29.77
N ASN A 124 16.00 -30.62 29.90
CA ASN A 124 16.19 -29.50 30.82
C ASN A 124 16.44 -28.15 30.12
N THR A 125 16.39 -28.09 28.79
CA THR A 125 16.66 -26.86 28.05
C THR A 125 15.58 -26.56 27.01
N THR A 126 15.22 -25.28 26.90
CA THR A 126 14.44 -24.76 25.79
C THR A 126 15.29 -24.84 24.52
N GLY A 127 14.70 -25.17 23.39
CA GLY A 127 15.41 -25.40 22.12
C GLY A 127 15.91 -26.83 21.93
N ALA A 128 15.75 -27.72 22.92
CA ALA A 128 16.13 -29.14 22.77
C ALA A 128 15.24 -29.84 21.74
N GLU A 129 15.85 -30.66 20.88
CA GLU A 129 15.10 -31.57 20.00
C GLU A 129 14.63 -32.76 20.79
N VAL A 130 13.39 -33.16 20.57
CA VAL A 130 12.75 -34.31 21.21
C VAL A 130 12.11 -35.24 20.18
N HIS A 131 12.07 -36.52 20.46
CA HIS A 131 11.51 -37.55 19.60
C HIS A 131 10.23 -38.14 20.23
N VAL A 132 9.39 -38.73 19.38
CA VAL A 132 8.19 -39.45 19.89
C VAL A 132 8.57 -40.49 20.92
N GLY A 133 7.90 -40.46 22.07
CA GLY A 133 8.15 -41.38 23.18
C GLY A 133 9.37 -41.04 24.05
N GLN A 134 10.15 -40.01 23.74
CA GLN A 134 11.28 -39.58 24.58
C GLN A 134 10.78 -39.07 25.92
N ALA A 135 11.42 -39.50 27.01
CA ALA A 135 11.14 -39.01 28.35
C ALA A 135 11.45 -37.53 28.49
N LEU A 136 10.50 -36.75 29.00
CA LEU A 136 10.62 -35.32 29.26
C LEU A 136 10.94 -35.05 30.73
N PHE A 137 10.11 -35.60 31.63
CA PHE A 137 10.26 -35.49 33.07
C PHE A 137 9.58 -36.63 33.78
N GLU A 138 9.94 -36.82 35.06
CA GLU A 138 9.26 -37.71 35.98
C GLU A 138 8.49 -36.89 37.01
N ALA A 139 7.24 -37.29 37.24
CA ALA A 139 6.36 -36.66 38.18
C ALA A 139 5.97 -37.63 39.32
N TYR A 140 5.91 -37.11 40.53
CA TYR A 140 5.34 -37.74 41.70
C TYR A 140 3.98 -37.14 42.02
N SER A 141 2.99 -37.99 42.28
CA SER A 141 1.67 -37.57 42.72
C SER A 141 1.10 -38.60 43.73
N PRO A 142 0.80 -38.19 44.97
CA PRO A 142 0.17 -39.07 45.96
C PRO A 142 -1.19 -39.59 45.50
N GLU A 143 -1.99 -38.74 44.89
CA GLU A 143 -3.32 -39.04 44.37
C GLU A 143 -3.26 -40.10 43.28
N LEU A 144 -2.33 -39.96 42.35
CA LEU A 144 -2.12 -40.89 41.26
C LEU A 144 -1.63 -42.27 41.79
N LEU A 145 -0.72 -42.29 42.76
CA LEU A 145 -0.27 -43.52 43.40
C LEU A 145 -1.43 -44.26 44.09
N SER A 146 -2.29 -43.53 44.77
CA SER A 146 -3.48 -44.13 45.40
C SER A 146 -4.40 -44.76 44.36
N ALA A 147 -4.68 -44.04 43.24
CA ALA A 147 -5.51 -44.58 42.16
C ALA A 147 -4.87 -45.78 41.45
N GLN A 148 -3.54 -45.78 41.29
CA GLN A 148 -2.82 -46.94 40.74
C GLN A 148 -2.94 -48.18 41.66
N ARG A 149 -2.79 -48.00 42.96
CA ARG A 149 -2.96 -49.07 43.95
C ARG A 149 -4.40 -49.62 43.98
N GLU A 150 -5.40 -48.72 43.92
CA GLU A 150 -6.81 -49.14 43.82
C GLU A 150 -7.02 -50.02 42.56
N TYR A 151 -6.49 -49.60 41.42
CA TYR A 151 -6.58 -50.38 40.18
C TYR A 151 -5.87 -51.76 40.30
N GLN A 152 -4.65 -51.78 40.87
CA GLN A 152 -3.89 -53.02 41.06
C GLN A 152 -4.65 -54.02 42.01
N ILE A 153 -5.19 -53.50 43.10
CA ILE A 153 -5.99 -54.30 44.00
C ILE A 153 -7.25 -54.87 43.31
N ALA A 154 -7.93 -54.03 42.51
CA ALA A 154 -9.10 -54.47 41.77
C ALA A 154 -8.76 -55.58 40.75
N VAL A 155 -7.63 -55.40 39.96
CA VAL A 155 -7.16 -56.42 39.03
C VAL A 155 -6.78 -57.74 39.73
N GLN A 156 -6.04 -57.65 40.82
CA GLN A 156 -5.67 -58.85 41.62
C GLN A 156 -6.92 -59.55 42.23
N GLY A 157 -7.89 -58.76 42.74
CA GLY A 157 -9.15 -59.24 43.20
C GLY A 157 -9.96 -59.96 42.12
N ALA A 158 -10.04 -59.41 40.93
CA ALA A 158 -10.70 -60.01 39.74
C ALA A 158 -10.03 -61.34 39.34
N ALA A 159 -8.69 -61.37 39.38
CA ALA A 159 -7.92 -62.57 39.09
C ALA A 159 -8.12 -63.68 40.13
N ALA A 160 -8.21 -63.35 41.44
CA ALA A 160 -8.46 -64.27 42.51
C ALA A 160 -9.90 -64.83 42.50
N MET A 161 -10.86 -64.04 41.99
CA MET A 161 -12.28 -64.43 41.93
C MET A 161 -12.71 -65.13 40.63
N LYS A 162 -11.78 -65.60 39.80
CA LYS A 162 -12.10 -66.30 38.54
C LYS A 162 -13.08 -67.50 38.71
N ASN A 163 -13.09 -68.15 39.88
CA ASN A 163 -13.95 -69.29 40.20
C ASN A 163 -15.13 -68.91 41.15
N ALA A 164 -15.37 -67.61 41.32
CA ALA A 164 -16.49 -67.13 42.18
C ALA A 164 -17.81 -67.08 41.38
N SER A 165 -18.92 -66.69 42.03
CA SER A 165 -20.20 -66.53 41.39
C SER A 165 -20.10 -65.46 40.22
N PRO A 166 -20.89 -65.60 39.16
CA PRO A 166 -20.89 -64.66 38.04
C PRO A 166 -21.15 -63.22 38.46
N GLU A 167 -21.98 -62.98 39.45
CA GLU A 167 -22.30 -61.67 40.00
C GLU A 167 -21.09 -61.04 40.72
N ALA A 168 -20.36 -61.85 41.56
CA ALA A 168 -19.16 -61.37 42.25
C ALA A 168 -18.06 -61.01 41.27
N LEU A 169 -17.89 -61.80 40.20
CA LEU A 169 -16.94 -61.50 39.14
C LEU A 169 -17.33 -60.23 38.33
N ALA A 170 -18.65 -60.06 38.08
CA ALA A 170 -19.14 -58.85 37.34
C ALA A 170 -18.91 -57.60 38.21
N ASN A 171 -19.17 -57.65 39.51
CA ASN A 171 -18.92 -56.48 40.40
C ASN A 171 -17.43 -56.11 40.45
N MET A 172 -16.55 -57.13 40.54
CA MET A 172 -15.11 -56.86 40.52
C MET A 172 -14.62 -56.33 39.21
N ASN A 173 -15.12 -56.80 38.07
CA ASN A 173 -14.81 -56.25 36.77
C ASN A 173 -15.31 -54.80 36.61
N ASN A 174 -16.47 -54.47 37.20
CA ASN A 174 -16.94 -53.07 37.23
C ASN A 174 -15.99 -52.19 38.03
N LEU A 175 -15.45 -52.68 39.16
CA LEU A 175 -14.45 -51.95 39.94
C LEU A 175 -13.14 -51.73 39.15
N VAL A 176 -12.66 -52.76 38.44
CA VAL A 176 -11.50 -52.65 37.54
C VAL A 176 -11.74 -51.59 36.48
N ASN A 177 -12.92 -51.65 35.83
CA ASN A 177 -13.25 -50.69 34.76
C ASN A 177 -13.36 -49.26 35.28
N SER A 178 -13.95 -49.03 36.44
CA SER A 178 -14.11 -47.71 37.04
C SER A 178 -12.76 -47.14 37.51
N SER A 179 -11.89 -47.91 38.13
CA SER A 179 -10.55 -47.48 38.51
C SER A 179 -9.66 -47.21 37.29
N LEU A 180 -9.77 -48.04 36.22
CA LEU A 180 -9.09 -47.80 34.98
C LEU A 180 -9.59 -46.52 34.25
N ALA A 181 -10.91 -46.27 34.26
CA ALA A 181 -11.49 -45.06 33.69
C ALA A 181 -10.96 -43.79 34.40
N ARG A 182 -10.82 -43.84 35.74
CA ARG A 182 -10.22 -42.75 36.52
C ARG A 182 -8.79 -42.42 36.06
N LEU A 183 -7.95 -43.44 35.87
CA LEU A 183 -6.58 -43.30 35.43
C LEU A 183 -6.50 -42.80 33.97
N LYS A 184 -7.38 -43.30 33.10
CA LYS A 184 -7.49 -42.81 31.71
C LYS A 184 -7.88 -41.33 31.63
N ASN A 185 -8.74 -40.86 32.54
CA ASN A 185 -9.11 -39.44 32.61
C ASN A 185 -7.90 -38.53 32.91
N TRP A 186 -6.86 -39.07 33.54
CA TRP A 186 -5.60 -38.39 33.79
C TRP A 186 -4.54 -38.61 32.71
N ASP A 187 -4.92 -39.19 31.55
CA ASP A 187 -4.04 -39.55 30.44
C ASP A 187 -2.90 -40.51 30.84
N VAL A 188 -3.10 -41.30 31.87
CA VAL A 188 -2.15 -42.35 32.27
C VAL A 188 -2.37 -43.56 31.39
N ALA A 189 -1.38 -43.91 30.59
CA ALA A 189 -1.45 -45.05 29.68
C ALA A 189 -1.55 -46.38 30.47
N PRO A 190 -2.43 -47.29 30.09
CA PRO A 190 -2.56 -48.62 30.76
C PRO A 190 -1.26 -49.41 30.80
N GLU A 191 -0.37 -49.20 29.82
CA GLU A 191 0.94 -49.85 29.78
C GLU A 191 1.87 -49.40 30.92
N ALA A 192 1.71 -48.18 31.41
CA ALA A 192 2.45 -47.66 32.57
C ALA A 192 1.97 -48.28 33.89
N LEU A 193 0.82 -48.97 33.88
CA LEU A 193 0.17 -49.58 35.06
C LEU A 193 0.42 -51.07 35.18
N ARG A 194 0.98 -51.73 34.17
CA ARG A 194 1.27 -53.18 34.22
C ARG A 194 2.37 -53.45 35.21
N PRO A 195 2.19 -54.37 36.16
CA PRO A 195 3.30 -54.86 36.96
C PRO A 195 4.32 -55.51 36.02
N GLN A 196 5.58 -55.13 36.15
CA GLN A 196 6.66 -55.49 35.23
C GLN A 196 7.04 -56.99 35.23
N ASN A 197 6.23 -57.86 35.79
CA ASN A 197 6.55 -59.27 36.03
C ASN A 197 5.99 -60.28 35.03
N GLU A 198 5.17 -59.90 34.02
CA GLU A 198 4.48 -60.89 33.17
C GLU A 198 4.71 -60.79 31.65
N SER A 199 5.58 -59.97 31.15
CA SER A 199 5.78 -59.95 29.68
C SER A 199 7.17 -59.47 29.29
N GLY A 200 8.08 -60.38 28.96
CA GLY A 200 9.19 -60.39 28.00
C GLY A 200 9.82 -59.10 27.49
N VAL A 201 9.71 -57.95 28.21
CA VAL A 201 10.38 -56.68 27.85
C VAL A 201 11.69 -56.62 28.63
N PRO A 202 12.81 -56.21 27.99
CA PRO A 202 14.14 -56.20 28.62
C PRO A 202 14.15 -55.41 29.92
N GLN A 203 14.65 -56.04 30.95
CA GLN A 203 14.87 -55.55 32.32
C GLN A 203 15.85 -54.37 32.41
N SER A 204 15.68 -53.30 31.64
CA SER A 204 16.62 -52.17 31.72
C SER A 204 16.30 -51.13 32.78
N ASP A 205 15.07 -51.11 33.34
CA ASP A 205 14.63 -50.06 34.26
C ASP A 205 14.21 -50.55 35.69
N VAL A 206 14.49 -51.78 36.00
CA VAL A 206 14.29 -52.25 37.38
C VAL A 206 15.52 -51.86 38.21
N ASN A 207 15.38 -50.85 39.05
CA ASN A 207 16.34 -50.63 40.13
C ASN A 207 16.48 -51.88 40.94
N LYS A 208 17.72 -52.37 41.18
CA LYS A 208 18.10 -53.60 41.91
C LYS A 208 17.55 -53.68 43.37
N SER A 209 16.74 -52.73 43.82
CA SER A 209 16.23 -52.60 45.16
C SER A 209 14.75 -52.97 45.35
N GLY A 210 14.03 -53.43 44.32
CA GLY A 210 12.63 -53.84 44.49
C GLY A 210 11.66 -52.74 44.93
N GLU A 211 12.08 -51.49 44.94
CA GLU A 211 11.20 -50.36 45.27
C GLU A 211 10.24 -50.07 44.14
N GLU A 212 8.94 -50.05 44.44
CA GLU A 212 7.91 -49.60 43.51
C GLU A 212 8.28 -48.22 42.95
N LYS A 213 8.34 -48.12 41.64
CA LYS A 213 8.57 -46.81 40.97
C LYS A 213 7.46 -45.85 41.36
N ARG A 214 7.76 -44.88 42.20
CA ARG A 214 6.80 -43.89 42.72
C ARG A 214 6.52 -42.77 41.79
N THR A 215 7.21 -42.74 40.64
CA THR A 215 7.14 -41.67 39.66
C THR A 215 6.53 -42.14 38.35
N ILE A 216 5.84 -41.26 37.68
CA ILE A 216 5.36 -41.45 36.30
C ILE A 216 6.22 -40.63 35.37
N THR A 217 6.64 -41.27 34.27
CA THR A 217 7.43 -40.61 33.20
C THR A 217 6.50 -40.02 32.16
N PHE A 218 6.53 -38.70 32.01
CA PHE A 218 5.89 -38.01 30.92
C PHE A 218 6.79 -38.05 29.69
N ARG A 219 6.20 -38.42 28.55
CA ARG A 219 6.91 -38.60 27.30
C ARG A 219 6.38 -37.65 26.23
N SER A 220 7.24 -37.27 25.28
CA SER A 220 6.79 -36.47 24.15
C SER A 220 5.86 -37.25 23.23
N PRO A 221 4.67 -36.72 22.91
CA PRO A 221 3.76 -37.33 21.96
C PRO A 221 4.21 -37.14 20.49
N VAL A 222 5.11 -36.20 20.26
CA VAL A 222 5.54 -35.77 18.90
C VAL A 222 7.05 -35.63 18.84
N ARG A 223 7.58 -35.67 17.61
CA ARG A 223 8.91 -35.16 17.31
C ARG A 223 8.82 -33.65 17.14
N GLY A 224 9.75 -32.91 17.74
CA GLY A 224 9.78 -31.47 17.59
C GLY A 224 10.85 -30.82 18.47
N ILE A 225 10.71 -29.52 18.63
CA ILE A 225 11.60 -28.68 19.44
C ILE A 225 10.80 -28.14 20.64
N VAL A 226 11.42 -28.14 21.79
CA VAL A 226 10.86 -27.55 23.01
C VAL A 226 10.88 -26.02 22.85
N LEU A 227 9.70 -25.43 22.63
CA LEU A 227 9.54 -23.97 22.54
C LEU A 227 9.63 -23.31 23.91
N ASP A 228 8.91 -23.89 24.90
CA ASP A 228 8.90 -23.42 26.28
C ASP A 228 9.05 -24.59 27.21
N LYS A 229 9.84 -24.42 28.26
CA LYS A 229 10.01 -25.33 29.36
C LYS A 229 9.81 -24.57 30.68
N LEU A 230 8.64 -24.73 31.27
CA LEU A 230 8.29 -24.13 32.56
C LEU A 230 8.58 -25.05 33.76
N ALA A 231 8.67 -26.37 33.51
CA ALA A 231 9.00 -27.36 34.51
C ALA A 231 10.38 -27.13 35.14
N LEU A 232 10.45 -27.11 36.46
CA LEU A 232 11.67 -27.08 37.26
C LEU A 232 11.74 -28.28 38.18
N LYS A 233 12.94 -28.84 38.44
CA LYS A 233 13.10 -29.93 39.37
C LYS A 233 12.66 -29.51 40.78
N GLY A 234 11.83 -30.33 41.42
CA GLY A 234 11.23 -30.05 42.73
C GLY A 234 10.02 -29.11 42.68
N MET A 235 9.64 -28.60 41.53
CA MET A 235 8.45 -27.74 41.37
C MET A 235 7.16 -28.55 41.60
N ARG A 236 6.21 -27.97 42.33
CA ARG A 236 4.83 -28.44 42.40
C ARG A 236 4.07 -27.89 41.21
N PHE A 237 3.25 -28.70 40.58
CA PHE A 237 2.36 -28.29 39.50
C PHE A 237 0.91 -28.59 39.80
N MET A 238 0.01 -27.78 39.29
CA MET A 238 -1.44 -27.92 39.40
C MET A 238 -2.04 -28.57 38.15
N PRO A 239 -3.24 -29.15 38.21
CA PRO A 239 -3.93 -29.68 37.05
C PRO A 239 -4.11 -28.63 35.97
N GLY A 240 -3.70 -28.92 34.71
CA GLY A 240 -3.80 -28.02 33.58
C GLY A 240 -2.65 -27.00 33.43
N GLU A 241 -1.70 -27.02 34.37
CA GLU A 241 -0.51 -26.17 34.27
C GLU A 241 0.42 -26.65 33.17
N THR A 242 0.80 -25.71 32.24
CA THR A 242 1.70 -26.02 31.13
C THR A 242 3.12 -26.21 31.62
N LEU A 243 3.66 -27.41 31.48
CA LEU A 243 5.06 -27.72 31.85
C LEU A 243 6.01 -27.69 30.68
N PHE A 244 5.56 -28.13 29.49
CA PHE A 244 6.31 -28.07 28.25
C PHE A 244 5.40 -27.66 27.09
N LYS A 245 5.96 -26.91 26.15
CA LYS A 245 5.36 -26.59 24.85
C LYS A 245 6.32 -27.08 23.78
N ILE A 246 5.89 -28.02 22.98
CA ILE A 246 6.70 -28.68 21.95
C ILE A 246 6.03 -28.40 20.59
N ALA A 247 6.81 -28.06 19.59
CA ALA A 247 6.30 -27.86 18.23
C ALA A 247 7.16 -28.60 17.20
N ASP A 248 6.48 -29.18 16.23
CA ASP A 248 7.13 -29.61 15.00
C ASP A 248 7.34 -28.38 14.09
N LEU A 249 8.61 -28.04 13.85
CA LEU A 249 9.03 -26.91 13.03
C LEU A 249 9.32 -27.27 11.57
N SER A 250 8.95 -28.49 11.12
CA SER A 250 9.10 -28.91 9.71
C SER A 250 8.25 -28.10 8.75
N LYS A 251 7.14 -27.56 9.24
CA LYS A 251 6.26 -26.62 8.54
C LYS A 251 6.02 -25.41 9.42
N LEU A 252 6.27 -24.25 8.87
CA LEU A 252 6.11 -22.97 9.55
C LEU A 252 5.08 -22.10 8.83
N TRP A 253 4.53 -21.18 9.56
CA TRP A 253 3.68 -20.15 9.01
C TRP A 253 4.46 -18.84 8.86
N VAL A 254 4.12 -18.08 7.84
CA VAL A 254 4.46 -16.66 7.76
C VAL A 254 3.17 -15.89 7.91
N ILE A 255 3.12 -15.07 8.92
CA ILE A 255 2.02 -14.14 9.15
C ILE A 255 2.47 -12.78 8.62
N ALA A 256 1.86 -12.34 7.52
CA ALA A 256 2.15 -11.09 6.86
C ALA A 256 1.06 -10.06 7.16
N ASP A 257 1.46 -8.83 7.51
CA ASP A 257 0.55 -7.73 7.78
C ASP A 257 0.32 -6.91 6.50
N VAL A 258 -0.89 -7.00 5.94
CA VAL A 258 -1.28 -6.34 4.69
C VAL A 258 -2.20 -5.17 5.00
N PHE A 259 -1.99 -4.02 4.36
CA PHE A 259 -2.82 -2.83 4.55
C PHE A 259 -4.27 -3.06 4.10
N GLU A 260 -5.21 -2.43 4.81
CA GLU A 260 -6.66 -2.53 4.58
C GLU A 260 -7.04 -2.27 3.12
N GLN A 261 -6.43 -1.27 2.48
CA GLN A 261 -6.68 -0.91 1.09
C GLN A 261 -6.36 -2.03 0.08
N ASP A 262 -5.43 -2.93 0.43
CA ASP A 262 -4.94 -3.98 -0.48
C ASP A 262 -5.64 -5.32 -0.25
N ILE A 263 -6.37 -5.49 0.87
CA ILE A 263 -7.03 -6.75 1.24
C ILE A 263 -8.04 -7.20 0.19
N ALA A 264 -8.80 -6.25 -0.37
CA ALA A 264 -9.82 -6.55 -1.37
C ALA A 264 -9.26 -7.19 -2.65
N LEU A 265 -7.96 -7.03 -2.90
CA LEU A 265 -7.25 -7.58 -4.05
C LEU A 265 -6.76 -9.01 -3.82
N LEU A 266 -6.78 -9.49 -2.57
CA LEU A 266 -6.20 -10.78 -2.19
C LEU A 266 -7.23 -11.91 -2.24
N LYS A 267 -6.74 -13.09 -2.61
CA LYS A 267 -7.54 -14.33 -2.64
C LYS A 267 -6.72 -15.49 -2.07
N ILE A 268 -7.39 -16.39 -1.36
CA ILE A 268 -6.78 -17.65 -0.91
C ILE A 268 -6.30 -18.45 -2.13
N GLY A 269 -5.12 -19.05 -2.03
CA GLY A 269 -4.46 -19.79 -3.12
C GLY A 269 -3.61 -18.91 -4.05
N GLN A 270 -3.57 -17.61 -3.84
CA GLN A 270 -2.77 -16.68 -4.62
C GLN A 270 -1.27 -16.88 -4.33
N ALA A 271 -0.45 -16.79 -5.38
CA ALA A 271 1.00 -16.95 -5.26
C ALA A 271 1.64 -15.80 -4.51
N ALA A 272 2.63 -16.13 -3.70
CA ALA A 272 3.41 -15.20 -2.93
C ALA A 272 4.90 -15.58 -2.97
N GLN A 273 5.76 -14.60 -2.98
CA GLN A 273 7.20 -14.74 -2.80
C GLN A 273 7.56 -14.23 -1.41
N VAL A 274 8.32 -15.04 -0.67
CA VAL A 274 8.78 -14.71 0.67
C VAL A 274 10.31 -14.63 0.65
N SER A 275 10.86 -13.48 0.93
CA SER A 275 12.28 -13.29 1.20
C SER A 275 12.49 -13.13 2.70
N ILE A 276 13.59 -13.68 3.20
CA ILE A 276 13.91 -13.69 4.62
C ILE A 276 15.20 -12.92 4.80
N ASP A 277 15.20 -11.91 5.65
CA ASP A 277 16.32 -11.00 5.84
C ASP A 277 17.60 -11.74 6.29
N ALA A 278 17.44 -12.85 7.02
CA ALA A 278 18.56 -13.69 7.44
C ALA A 278 19.22 -14.48 6.29
N PHE A 279 18.58 -14.60 5.12
CA PHE A 279 19.08 -15.36 3.96
C PHE A 279 18.97 -14.52 2.68
N PRO A 280 19.82 -13.51 2.50
CA PRO A 280 19.77 -12.63 1.33
C PRO A 280 19.87 -13.42 0.02
N GLY A 281 18.98 -13.16 -0.93
CA GLY A 281 18.96 -13.82 -2.24
C GLY A 281 18.21 -15.17 -2.28
N LYS A 282 17.69 -15.67 -1.14
CA LYS A 282 16.83 -16.86 -1.11
C LYS A 282 15.37 -16.42 -1.12
N GLU A 283 14.71 -16.61 -2.26
CA GLU A 283 13.27 -16.38 -2.39
C GLU A 283 12.52 -17.70 -2.31
N LEU A 284 11.53 -17.76 -1.45
CA LEU A 284 10.67 -18.92 -1.26
C LEU A 284 9.30 -18.64 -1.88
N THR A 285 8.90 -19.48 -2.81
CA THR A 285 7.56 -19.36 -3.42
C THR A 285 6.55 -20.17 -2.61
N THR A 286 5.42 -19.54 -2.30
CA THR A 286 4.34 -20.13 -1.54
C THR A 286 2.99 -19.56 -2.00
N HIS A 287 1.91 -19.85 -1.25
CA HIS A 287 0.56 -19.38 -1.56
C HIS A 287 -0.13 -18.89 -0.28
N ILE A 288 -1.08 -17.98 -0.45
CA ILE A 288 -1.96 -17.55 0.65
C ILE A 288 -2.80 -18.74 1.09
N SER A 289 -2.62 -19.18 2.33
CA SER A 289 -3.39 -20.27 2.93
C SER A 289 -4.63 -19.79 3.67
N TYR A 290 -4.58 -18.58 4.21
CA TYR A 290 -5.68 -17.97 4.95
C TYR A 290 -5.56 -16.46 5.01
N ILE A 291 -6.68 -15.76 5.05
CA ILE A 291 -6.78 -14.32 5.29
C ILE A 291 -7.61 -14.14 6.54
N TYR A 292 -7.05 -13.52 7.57
CA TYR A 292 -7.76 -13.29 8.82
C TYR A 292 -8.88 -12.26 8.64
N PRO A 293 -10.07 -12.50 9.21
CA PRO A 293 -11.21 -11.60 9.03
C PRO A 293 -11.17 -10.34 9.91
N THR A 294 -10.13 -10.21 10.74
CA THR A 294 -9.95 -9.11 11.67
C THR A 294 -8.89 -8.14 11.19
N ILE A 295 -9.12 -6.85 11.41
CA ILE A 295 -8.16 -5.78 11.12
C ILE A 295 -7.60 -5.30 12.45
N ASN A 296 -6.30 -5.11 12.50
CA ASN A 296 -5.65 -4.43 13.62
C ASN A 296 -5.92 -2.93 13.51
N GLU A 297 -6.65 -2.37 14.47
CA GLU A 297 -7.08 -0.97 14.47
C GLU A 297 -5.90 0.03 14.56
N GLN A 298 -4.80 -0.36 15.19
CA GLN A 298 -3.64 0.51 15.38
C GLN A 298 -2.81 0.63 14.11
N THR A 299 -2.60 -0.48 13.41
CA THR A 299 -1.75 -0.54 12.19
C THR A 299 -2.56 -0.45 10.91
N ARG A 300 -3.89 -0.59 10.97
CA ARG A 300 -4.78 -0.68 9.80
C ARG A 300 -4.37 -1.77 8.83
N THR A 301 -3.96 -2.93 9.39
CA THR A 301 -3.54 -4.10 8.62
C THR A 301 -4.40 -5.31 8.96
N ALA A 302 -4.60 -6.19 7.99
CA ALA A 302 -5.10 -7.55 8.21
C ALA A 302 -3.97 -8.55 8.03
N GLN A 303 -4.04 -9.62 8.79
CA GLN A 303 -3.06 -10.70 8.72
C GLN A 303 -3.38 -11.65 7.58
N VAL A 304 -2.34 -12.04 6.88
CA VAL A 304 -2.39 -13.05 5.81
C VAL A 304 -1.41 -14.14 6.15
N ARG A 305 -1.90 -15.39 6.16
CA ARG A 305 -1.10 -16.57 6.49
C ARG A 305 -0.63 -17.28 5.23
N LEU A 306 0.67 -17.56 5.22
CA LEU A 306 1.32 -18.38 4.21
C LEU A 306 1.97 -19.58 4.89
N GLU A 307 2.12 -20.70 4.18
CA GLU A 307 2.76 -21.90 4.71
C GLU A 307 4.10 -22.13 4.04
N LEU A 308 5.15 -22.33 4.85
CA LEU A 308 6.51 -22.62 4.37
C LEU A 308 6.96 -23.99 4.85
N ASN A 309 7.62 -24.73 3.94
CA ASN A 309 8.34 -25.94 4.29
C ASN A 309 9.70 -25.58 4.88
N ASN A 310 10.08 -26.24 5.97
CA ASN A 310 11.33 -26.06 6.69
C ASN A 310 12.01 -27.41 6.95
N ALA A 311 12.15 -28.22 5.89
CA ALA A 311 12.73 -29.55 6.01
C ALA A 311 14.20 -29.54 6.44
N ASP A 312 14.93 -28.50 6.07
CA ASP A 312 16.34 -28.26 6.41
C ASP A 312 16.54 -27.58 7.78
N GLY A 313 15.45 -27.20 8.47
CA GLY A 313 15.51 -26.60 9.81
C GLY A 313 16.16 -25.22 9.89
N GLN A 314 16.39 -24.57 8.74
CA GLN A 314 17.07 -23.26 8.70
C GLN A 314 16.16 -22.12 9.18
N LEU A 315 14.85 -22.23 8.93
CA LEU A 315 13.90 -21.20 9.33
C LEU A 315 13.58 -21.34 10.82
N ARG A 316 13.60 -20.23 11.51
CA ARG A 316 13.30 -20.17 12.95
C ARG A 316 12.10 -19.26 13.21
N PRO A 317 11.20 -19.63 14.11
CA PRO A 317 10.17 -18.72 14.59
C PRO A 317 10.77 -17.40 15.07
N GLY A 318 10.08 -16.29 14.80
CA GLY A 318 10.55 -14.94 15.10
C GLY A 318 11.37 -14.26 14.01
N MET A 319 11.78 -14.96 12.94
CA MET A 319 12.46 -14.33 11.80
C MET A 319 11.51 -13.38 11.06
N PHE A 320 12.03 -12.21 10.67
CA PHE A 320 11.32 -11.26 9.82
C PHE A 320 11.43 -11.66 8.35
N THR A 321 10.37 -11.37 7.62
CA THR A 321 10.24 -11.69 6.21
C THR A 321 9.62 -10.52 5.46
N GLN A 322 10.00 -10.36 4.20
CA GLN A 322 9.28 -9.52 3.24
C GLN A 322 8.46 -10.43 2.34
N VAL A 323 7.20 -10.13 2.22
CA VAL A 323 6.23 -10.93 1.44
C VAL A 323 5.78 -10.10 0.26
N THR A 324 5.97 -10.60 -0.94
CA THR A 324 5.46 -10.02 -2.18
C THR A 324 4.30 -10.89 -2.68
N LEU A 325 3.10 -10.35 -2.57
CA LEU A 325 1.87 -11.00 -3.02
C LEU A 325 1.61 -10.65 -4.49
N ILE A 326 1.51 -11.65 -5.35
CA ILE A 326 1.38 -11.47 -6.79
C ILE A 326 -0.09 -11.49 -7.18
N ILE A 327 -0.63 -10.34 -7.59
CA ILE A 327 -2.03 -10.20 -7.99
C ILE A 327 -2.11 -10.36 -9.51
N LYS A 328 -2.62 -11.49 -9.94
CA LYS A 328 -2.95 -11.73 -11.35
C LYS A 328 -4.41 -11.30 -11.57
N ASN A 329 -4.64 -10.03 -11.82
CA ASN A 329 -5.96 -9.57 -12.24
C ASN A 329 -6.16 -9.91 -13.73
N ASN A 330 -7.32 -10.46 -14.05
CA ASN A 330 -7.80 -10.86 -15.38
C ASN A 330 -6.72 -10.87 -16.47
N GLN A 331 -6.48 -12.00 -17.08
CA GLN A 331 -5.44 -12.23 -18.10
C GLN A 331 -5.56 -11.38 -19.38
N GLN A 332 -6.35 -10.31 -19.34
CA GLN A 332 -6.43 -9.36 -20.46
C GLN A 332 -5.18 -8.49 -20.48
N ALA A 333 -4.48 -8.56 -21.61
CA ALA A 333 -3.36 -7.67 -21.86
C ALA A 333 -3.87 -6.22 -21.97
N VAL A 334 -3.31 -5.33 -21.18
CA VAL A 334 -3.61 -3.88 -21.15
C VAL A 334 -2.41 -3.09 -21.62
N LEU A 335 -2.64 -1.86 -22.11
CA LEU A 335 -1.56 -0.96 -22.47
C LEU A 335 -0.83 -0.51 -21.20
N VAL A 336 0.48 -0.71 -21.17
CA VAL A 336 1.31 -0.32 -20.03
C VAL A 336 2.50 0.52 -20.48
N VAL A 337 2.88 1.44 -19.61
CA VAL A 337 4.12 2.22 -19.73
C VAL A 337 4.87 2.16 -18.40
N PRO A 338 6.20 2.30 -18.41
CA PRO A 338 6.94 2.48 -17.16
C PRO A 338 6.47 3.75 -16.42
N ASP A 339 6.48 3.72 -15.09
CA ASP A 339 6.14 4.88 -14.25
C ASP A 339 6.97 6.12 -14.62
N SER A 340 8.25 5.91 -14.96
CA SER A 340 9.16 6.97 -15.40
C SER A 340 8.75 7.66 -16.72
N ALA A 341 7.81 7.12 -17.50
CA ALA A 341 7.29 7.74 -18.70
C ALA A 341 6.20 8.77 -18.42
N VAL A 342 5.55 8.69 -17.25
CA VAL A 342 4.45 9.58 -16.86
C VAL A 342 5.00 10.82 -16.17
N ILE A 343 4.54 11.98 -16.60
CA ILE A 343 4.84 13.28 -16.00
C ILE A 343 3.60 13.74 -15.23
N HIS A 344 3.75 13.87 -13.92
CA HIS A 344 2.72 14.40 -13.03
C HIS A 344 2.83 15.92 -12.99
N SER A 345 1.98 16.64 -13.74
CA SER A 345 1.95 18.10 -13.76
C SER A 345 0.73 18.63 -13.00
N GLY A 346 0.79 18.58 -11.68
CA GLY A 346 -0.26 19.07 -10.78
C GLY A 346 -1.60 18.35 -10.98
N GLN A 347 -2.47 18.86 -11.84
CA GLN A 347 -3.79 18.28 -12.10
C GLN A 347 -3.85 17.44 -13.38
N ARG A 348 -2.76 17.28 -14.11
CA ARG A 348 -2.73 16.58 -15.41
C ARG A 348 -1.61 15.56 -15.44
N GLU A 349 -1.95 14.39 -15.95
CA GLU A 349 -1.03 13.32 -16.23
C GLU A 349 -0.67 13.35 -17.71
N LEU A 350 0.62 13.44 -18.02
CA LEU A 350 1.12 13.61 -19.38
C LEU A 350 2.14 12.55 -19.72
N VAL A 351 2.19 12.16 -20.97
CA VAL A 351 3.30 11.40 -21.56
C VAL A 351 3.85 12.14 -22.76
N LEU A 352 5.14 11.97 -23.04
CA LEU A 352 5.77 12.51 -24.25
C LEU A 352 5.83 11.43 -25.30
N VAL A 353 5.05 11.59 -26.37
CA VAL A 353 5.05 10.67 -27.52
C VAL A 353 6.12 11.13 -28.51
N ASP A 354 7.00 10.22 -28.91
CA ASP A 354 8.02 10.46 -29.91
C ASP A 354 7.44 10.25 -31.33
N SER A 355 7.21 11.34 -32.05
CA SER A 355 6.74 11.35 -33.44
C SER A 355 7.87 11.17 -34.43
N GLY A 356 9.10 10.95 -34.00
CA GLY A 356 10.29 10.86 -34.86
C GLY A 356 10.92 12.21 -35.19
N ALA A 357 12.13 12.16 -35.74
CA ALA A 357 12.91 13.35 -36.15
C ALA A 357 13.10 14.40 -35.02
N GLY A 358 13.13 13.97 -33.75
CA GLY A 358 13.30 14.90 -32.63
C GLY A 358 12.05 15.69 -32.24
N LYS A 359 10.88 15.27 -32.72
CA LYS A 359 9.60 15.85 -32.35
C LYS A 359 8.92 15.06 -31.24
N PHE A 360 8.65 15.71 -30.13
CA PHE A 360 7.95 15.16 -29.01
C PHE A 360 6.61 15.87 -28.84
N GLU A 361 5.56 15.08 -28.63
CA GLU A 361 4.20 15.56 -28.43
C GLU A 361 3.77 15.26 -26.99
N PRO A 362 3.57 16.29 -26.15
CA PRO A 362 2.97 16.11 -24.84
C PRO A 362 1.50 15.75 -25.01
N ARG A 363 1.10 14.59 -24.48
CA ARG A 363 -0.26 14.09 -24.59
C ARG A 363 -0.82 13.78 -23.23
N VAL A 364 -2.02 14.31 -22.95
CA VAL A 364 -2.75 14.01 -21.70
C VAL A 364 -3.20 12.56 -21.75
N VAL A 365 -2.95 11.84 -20.66
CA VAL A 365 -3.33 10.43 -20.50
C VAL A 365 -4.23 10.24 -19.30
N LYS A 366 -5.05 9.21 -19.38
CA LYS A 366 -5.84 8.73 -18.24
C LYS A 366 -5.21 7.45 -17.72
N LEU A 367 -4.72 7.52 -16.50
CA LEU A 367 -4.06 6.40 -15.85
C LEU A 367 -5.09 5.42 -15.31
N GLY A 368 -4.73 4.14 -15.33
CA GLY A 368 -5.47 3.05 -14.70
C GLY A 368 -4.77 2.57 -13.44
N ARG A 369 -4.58 1.26 -13.35
CA ARG A 369 -3.90 0.60 -12.25
C ARG A 369 -2.40 0.90 -12.27
N GLN A 370 -1.80 1.02 -11.10
CA GLN A 370 -0.36 1.24 -10.92
C GLN A 370 0.28 0.02 -10.25
N SER A 371 1.47 -0.34 -10.68
CA SER A 371 2.38 -1.28 -10.06
C SER A 371 3.71 -0.57 -9.76
N ASP A 372 4.65 -1.25 -9.10
CA ASP A 372 5.93 -0.64 -8.72
C ASP A 372 6.70 0.00 -9.88
N ASP A 373 6.66 -0.62 -11.06
CA ASP A 373 7.44 -0.19 -12.22
C ASP A 373 6.60 0.23 -13.43
N GLN A 374 5.29 -0.03 -13.43
CA GLN A 374 4.42 0.12 -14.60
C GLN A 374 3.07 0.72 -14.24
N ILE A 375 2.55 1.53 -15.16
CA ILE A 375 1.21 2.12 -15.07
C ILE A 375 0.40 1.70 -16.29
N GLU A 376 -0.84 1.29 -16.06
CA GLU A 376 -1.84 1.04 -17.09
C GLU A 376 -2.32 2.36 -17.67
N ILE A 377 -2.39 2.45 -19.00
CA ILE A 377 -2.97 3.60 -19.69
C ILE A 377 -4.35 3.20 -20.22
N LEU A 378 -5.37 3.91 -19.75
CA LEU A 378 -6.76 3.72 -20.20
C LEU A 378 -7.07 4.48 -21.48
N GLU A 379 -6.57 5.73 -21.59
CA GLU A 379 -6.81 6.63 -22.72
C GLU A 379 -5.58 7.51 -22.97
N GLY A 380 -5.36 7.91 -24.23
CA GLY A 380 -4.35 8.91 -24.61
C GLY A 380 -3.17 8.36 -25.40
N VAL A 381 -2.90 7.05 -25.36
CA VAL A 381 -1.81 6.41 -26.12
C VAL A 381 -2.31 5.15 -26.79
N THR A 382 -1.76 4.83 -27.97
CA THR A 382 -2.11 3.63 -28.72
C THR A 382 -0.96 2.63 -28.77
N GLU A 383 -1.29 1.36 -29.01
CA GLU A 383 -0.30 0.30 -29.15
C GLU A 383 0.66 0.59 -30.32
N GLY A 384 1.96 0.44 -30.10
CA GLY A 384 3.00 0.68 -31.08
C GLY A 384 3.58 2.10 -31.06
N GLU A 385 2.97 3.06 -30.37
CA GLU A 385 3.55 4.38 -30.17
C GLU A 385 4.81 4.33 -29.30
N LYS A 386 5.72 5.25 -29.53
CA LYS A 386 6.95 5.39 -28.73
C LYS A 386 6.76 6.48 -27.69
N VAL A 387 6.99 6.17 -26.43
CA VAL A 387 6.96 7.14 -25.33
C VAL A 387 8.34 7.29 -24.71
N VAL A 388 8.63 8.50 -24.27
CA VAL A 388 9.89 8.85 -23.60
C VAL A 388 9.85 8.35 -22.17
N VAL A 389 10.88 7.62 -21.74
CA VAL A 389 11.00 7.08 -20.37
C VAL A 389 12.14 7.71 -19.57
N SER A 390 12.97 8.52 -20.21
CA SER A 390 14.09 9.17 -19.53
C SER A 390 14.30 10.57 -20.13
N ALA A 391 14.70 11.52 -19.28
CA ALA A 391 14.85 12.94 -19.65
C ALA A 391 13.53 13.66 -19.99
N ASN A 392 12.36 13.07 -19.73
CA ASN A 392 11.04 13.64 -19.94
C ASN A 392 10.87 14.99 -19.23
N PHE A 393 11.29 15.11 -17.97
CA PHE A 393 11.26 16.36 -17.20
C PHE A 393 12.07 17.49 -17.87
N LEU A 394 13.24 17.17 -18.46
CA LEU A 394 14.07 18.17 -19.15
C LEU A 394 13.42 18.64 -20.46
N ILE A 395 12.72 17.75 -21.15
CA ILE A 395 11.98 18.05 -22.37
C ILE A 395 10.76 18.92 -22.04
N ASP A 396 10.04 18.60 -20.97
CA ASP A 396 8.89 19.35 -20.49
C ASP A 396 9.32 20.76 -20.02
N ALA A 397 10.40 20.86 -19.25
CA ALA A 397 10.96 22.13 -18.81
C ALA A 397 11.40 23.02 -20.00
N GLU A 398 12.00 22.43 -21.02
CA GLU A 398 12.36 23.17 -22.25
C GLU A 398 11.13 23.59 -23.04
N SER A 399 10.09 22.76 -23.09
CA SER A 399 8.80 23.07 -23.71
C SER A 399 8.15 24.26 -23.01
N ASN A 400 8.05 24.19 -21.67
CA ASN A 400 7.49 25.27 -20.88
C ASN A 400 8.30 26.57 -20.99
N LEU A 401 9.63 26.47 -21.02
CA LEU A 401 10.51 27.63 -21.24
C LEU A 401 10.30 28.22 -22.63
N LYS A 402 10.23 27.42 -23.69
CA LYS A 402 9.94 27.90 -25.05
C LYS A 402 8.56 28.54 -25.14
N ALA A 403 7.54 27.97 -24.52
CA ALA A 403 6.20 28.54 -24.46
C ALA A 403 6.20 29.88 -23.69
N ALA A 404 6.93 29.95 -22.58
CA ALA A 404 7.11 31.20 -21.82
C ALA A 404 7.84 32.26 -22.65
N ILE A 405 8.96 31.91 -23.31
CA ILE A 405 9.71 32.83 -24.16
C ILE A 405 8.87 33.27 -25.36
N ALA A 406 8.10 32.39 -26.01
CA ALA A 406 7.16 32.74 -27.05
C ALA A 406 6.06 33.68 -26.56
N GLY A 407 5.60 33.49 -25.32
CA GLY A 407 4.70 34.41 -24.63
C GLY A 407 5.32 35.78 -24.33
N PHE A 408 6.63 35.85 -24.03
CA PHE A 408 7.35 37.12 -23.83
C PHE A 408 7.72 37.81 -25.13
N GLY A 409 7.95 37.07 -26.22
CA GLY A 409 8.29 37.64 -27.54
C GLY A 409 7.10 38.16 -28.33
N GLY A 410 5.86 37.87 -27.95
CA GLY A 410 4.63 38.26 -28.62
C GLY A 410 3.86 39.40 -27.98
N GLN A 411 4.33 39.97 -26.88
CA GLN A 411 3.66 41.08 -26.20
C GLN A 411 4.35 42.42 -26.46
N SER A 412 4.19 42.93 -27.69
CA SER A 412 3.99 44.38 -27.84
C SER A 412 2.49 44.62 -27.97
N ALA A 413 1.92 45.18 -26.92
CA ALA A 413 0.65 45.89 -26.86
C ALA A 413 -0.62 45.15 -27.31
N SER A 414 -1.17 44.38 -26.43
CA SER A 414 -2.58 44.56 -26.00
C SER A 414 -2.67 43.86 -24.64
N ALA A 415 -2.47 44.62 -23.58
CA ALA A 415 -2.92 44.26 -22.27
C ALA A 415 -4.39 43.84 -22.38
N PRO A 416 -4.81 42.66 -21.88
CA PRO A 416 -6.20 42.50 -21.56
C PRO A 416 -6.50 43.65 -20.62
N THR A 417 -7.52 44.41 -20.94
CA THR A 417 -8.10 45.39 -20.02
C THR A 417 -8.39 44.59 -18.73
N ALA A 418 -7.42 44.60 -17.81
CA ALA A 418 -7.66 44.19 -16.45
C ALA A 418 -8.83 45.08 -16.04
N ASN A 419 -9.92 44.42 -15.65
CA ASN A 419 -11.05 45.06 -14.98
C ASN A 419 -10.42 45.77 -13.80
N LYS A 420 -10.11 47.05 -13.98
CA LYS A 420 -9.60 47.96 -12.95
C LYS A 420 -10.72 48.01 -11.93
N ASN A 421 -10.63 47.27 -10.87
CA ASN A 421 -11.35 47.37 -9.59
C ASN A 421 -11.91 46.04 -9.06
N THR A 422 -11.13 44.97 -9.16
CA THR A 422 -11.47 43.82 -8.32
C THR A 422 -10.98 44.16 -6.90
N THR A 423 -11.90 44.54 -6.04
CA THR A 423 -11.61 44.83 -4.62
C THR A 423 -11.61 43.47 -3.87
N HIS A 424 -10.51 43.22 -3.20
CA HIS A 424 -10.35 42.06 -2.31
C HIS A 424 -10.53 42.51 -0.86
N ARG A 425 -11.00 41.60 0.01
CA ARG A 425 -11.21 41.87 1.42
C ARG A 425 -10.44 40.87 2.26
N GLY A 426 -9.80 41.35 3.32
CA GLY A 426 -9.06 40.53 4.26
C GLY A 426 -9.23 41.03 5.68
N VAL A 427 -9.04 40.14 6.66
CA VAL A 427 -8.98 40.45 8.07
C VAL A 427 -7.55 40.18 8.56
N GLY A 428 -6.99 41.06 9.38
CA GLY A 428 -5.61 40.88 9.86
C GLY A 428 -5.28 41.86 10.99
N ILE A 429 -4.04 41.79 11.43
CA ILE A 429 -3.50 42.64 12.49
C ILE A 429 -2.53 43.63 11.86
N LEU A 430 -2.63 44.89 12.26
CA LEU A 430 -1.70 45.95 11.81
C LEU A 430 -0.42 45.87 12.63
N ASP A 431 0.68 45.40 12.02
CA ASP A 431 1.95 45.18 12.71
C ASP A 431 2.87 46.39 12.70
N ALA A 432 2.95 47.09 11.56
CA ALA A 432 3.81 48.26 11.42
C ALA A 432 3.24 49.26 10.41
N THR A 433 3.64 50.51 10.54
CA THR A 433 3.31 51.59 9.62
C THR A 433 4.58 52.37 9.26
N ASP A 434 4.83 52.63 8.01
CA ASP A 434 5.96 53.42 7.52
C ASP A 434 5.55 54.24 6.31
N ALA A 435 5.90 55.52 6.25
CA ALA A 435 5.76 56.48 5.14
C ALA A 435 4.86 56.09 3.97
N GLY A 436 3.54 55.85 4.22
CA GLY A 436 2.57 55.49 3.20
C GLY A 436 2.45 53.98 2.89
N LYS A 437 3.07 53.12 3.73
CA LYS A 437 2.96 51.66 3.68
C LYS A 437 2.54 51.12 5.04
N VAL A 438 1.84 50.00 5.02
CA VAL A 438 1.44 49.26 6.23
C VAL A 438 1.84 47.78 6.07
N THR A 439 2.31 47.20 7.18
CA THR A 439 2.54 45.77 7.28
C THR A 439 1.36 45.16 8.01
N ILE A 440 0.69 44.22 7.37
CA ILE A 440 -0.48 43.54 7.92
C ILE A 440 -0.21 42.03 7.92
N THR A 441 -0.38 41.42 9.08
CA THR A 441 -0.49 39.94 9.20
C THR A 441 -1.95 39.56 8.99
N HIS A 442 -2.28 39.06 7.82
CA HIS A 442 -3.66 38.71 7.46
C HIS A 442 -3.96 37.22 7.59
N SER A 443 -5.23 36.92 7.88
CA SER A 443 -5.77 35.56 7.78
C SER A 443 -5.78 35.06 6.33
N ALA A 444 -6.02 33.74 6.12
CA ALA A 444 -6.06 33.17 4.78
C ALA A 444 -7.11 33.88 3.90
N ILE A 445 -6.71 34.33 2.70
CA ILE A 445 -7.57 34.99 1.72
C ILE A 445 -7.81 34.03 0.54
N ALA A 446 -8.92 33.27 0.63
CA ALA A 446 -9.23 32.19 -0.30
C ALA A 446 -9.37 32.68 -1.77
N ALA A 447 -9.84 33.90 -1.97
CA ALA A 447 -10.01 34.51 -3.32
C ALA A 447 -8.68 34.65 -4.09
N LEU A 448 -7.56 34.72 -3.37
CA LEU A 448 -6.22 34.85 -3.95
C LEU A 448 -5.35 33.63 -3.69
N GLY A 449 -5.86 32.62 -2.96
CA GLY A 449 -5.08 31.45 -2.55
C GLY A 449 -3.96 31.76 -1.55
N TRP A 450 -4.07 32.88 -0.82
CA TRP A 450 -3.04 33.30 0.15
C TRP A 450 -3.23 32.60 1.49
N PRO A 451 -2.17 32.02 2.04
CA PRO A 451 -2.17 31.50 3.43
C PRO A 451 -2.09 32.64 4.43
N ILE A 452 -2.10 32.34 5.71
CA ILE A 452 -1.81 33.31 6.78
C ILE A 452 -0.35 33.77 6.62
N MET A 453 -0.16 35.05 6.40
CA MET A 453 1.18 35.64 6.23
C MET A 453 1.21 37.13 6.51
N SER A 454 2.40 37.68 6.75
CA SER A 454 2.63 39.12 6.89
C SER A 454 3.14 39.67 5.58
N MET A 455 2.52 40.75 5.11
CA MET A 455 2.97 41.42 3.89
C MET A 455 2.77 42.93 3.93
N ASN A 456 3.47 43.64 3.03
CA ASN A 456 3.44 45.09 2.94
C ASN A 456 2.42 45.53 1.89
N PHE A 457 1.55 46.46 2.29
CA PHE A 457 0.59 47.10 1.42
C PHE A 457 0.88 48.58 1.33
N ASN A 458 0.66 49.21 0.17
CA ASN A 458 0.63 50.65 0.05
C ASN A 458 -0.71 51.18 0.55
N LEU A 459 -0.74 52.37 1.10
CA LEU A 459 -1.99 53.06 1.48
C LEU A 459 -2.45 53.99 0.37
N ALA A 460 -3.72 53.93 0.01
CA ALA A 460 -4.32 54.88 -0.92
C ALA A 460 -4.30 56.29 -0.34
N HIS A 461 -4.52 56.43 0.95
CA HIS A 461 -4.47 57.69 1.72
C HIS A 461 -3.95 57.40 3.12
N THR A 462 -3.08 58.26 3.65
CA THR A 462 -2.51 58.14 5.00
C THR A 462 -3.54 58.30 6.10
N ASP A 463 -4.72 58.86 5.78
CA ASP A 463 -5.83 59.07 6.72
C ASP A 463 -6.51 57.72 7.14
N LEU A 464 -6.30 56.67 6.40
CA LEU A 464 -6.92 55.36 6.65
C LEU A 464 -6.47 54.71 7.96
N ILE A 465 -5.35 55.15 8.52
CA ILE A 465 -4.76 54.57 9.73
C ILE A 465 -4.77 55.54 10.94
N LYS A 466 -5.36 56.73 10.81
CA LYS A 466 -5.33 57.75 11.88
C LYS A 466 -5.89 57.30 13.23
N ASP A 467 -6.94 56.46 13.18
CA ASP A 467 -7.65 56.00 14.39
C ASP A 467 -7.33 54.53 14.76
N ILE A 468 -6.30 53.94 14.13
CA ILE A 468 -5.93 52.55 14.34
C ILE A 468 -4.56 52.45 14.99
N LYS A 469 -4.45 51.67 16.08
CA LYS A 469 -3.21 51.43 16.79
C LYS A 469 -2.53 50.15 16.28
N LEU A 470 -1.20 50.11 16.39
CA LEU A 470 -0.43 48.90 16.13
C LEU A 470 -0.91 47.75 17.05
N GLY A 471 -1.07 46.58 16.49
CA GLY A 471 -1.59 45.38 17.17
C GLY A 471 -3.11 45.26 17.18
N GLU A 472 -3.86 46.19 16.60
CA GLU A 472 -5.33 46.09 16.50
C GLU A 472 -5.75 45.24 15.29
N GLU A 473 -6.83 44.48 15.45
CA GLU A 473 -7.44 43.69 14.39
C GLU A 473 -8.28 44.60 13.50
N ILE A 474 -8.03 44.48 12.19
CA ILE A 474 -8.61 45.32 11.15
C ILE A 474 -9.24 44.44 10.04
N ASP A 475 -10.34 44.94 9.50
CA ASP A 475 -10.94 44.48 8.28
C ASP A 475 -10.55 45.47 7.16
N PHE A 476 -9.91 45.00 6.11
CA PHE A 476 -9.38 45.88 5.08
C PHE A 476 -9.73 45.45 3.69
N GLU A 477 -9.97 46.42 2.80
CA GLU A 477 -10.22 46.24 1.40
C GLU A 477 -8.99 46.73 0.61
N PHE A 478 -8.57 45.92 -0.37
CA PHE A 478 -7.38 46.25 -1.17
C PHE A 478 -7.53 45.86 -2.62
N ILE A 479 -6.78 46.50 -3.47
CA ILE A 479 -6.78 46.29 -4.93
C ILE A 479 -5.35 46.08 -5.42
N GLU A 480 -5.18 45.38 -6.53
CA GLU A 480 -3.91 45.31 -7.20
C GLU A 480 -3.75 46.49 -8.20
N ARG A 481 -2.79 47.39 -7.93
CA ARG A 481 -2.50 48.52 -8.82
C ARG A 481 -1.58 48.14 -9.97
N GLN A 482 -0.63 47.29 -9.70
CA GLN A 482 0.32 46.71 -10.63
C GLN A 482 0.61 45.28 -10.22
N PRO A 483 1.03 44.39 -11.11
CA PRO A 483 1.34 43.03 -10.76
C PRO A 483 2.26 42.93 -9.54
N GLY A 484 1.74 42.38 -8.45
CA GLY A 484 2.46 42.23 -7.16
C GLY A 484 2.47 43.48 -6.28
N VAL A 485 1.84 44.58 -6.66
CA VAL A 485 1.74 45.82 -5.85
C VAL A 485 0.31 46.02 -5.39
N TRP A 486 0.11 45.85 -4.08
CA TRP A 486 -1.20 45.89 -3.45
C TRP A 486 -1.40 47.21 -2.69
N GLU A 487 -2.58 47.81 -2.86
CA GLU A 487 -2.93 49.06 -2.27
C GLU A 487 -4.21 48.93 -1.44
N VAL A 488 -4.16 49.27 -0.18
CA VAL A 488 -5.31 49.29 0.72
C VAL A 488 -6.13 50.55 0.47
N THR A 489 -7.41 50.34 0.14
CA THR A 489 -8.35 51.39 -0.17
C THR A 489 -9.28 51.77 0.97
N LYS A 490 -9.47 50.81 1.91
CA LYS A 490 -10.35 51.03 3.09
C LYS A 490 -9.90 50.14 4.24
N ILE A 491 -9.92 50.69 5.46
CA ILE A 491 -9.66 49.96 6.70
C ILE A 491 -10.78 50.28 7.71
N ILE A 492 -11.26 49.24 8.38
CA ILE A 492 -12.25 49.34 9.43
C ILE A 492 -11.74 48.56 10.64
N LYS A 493 -11.82 49.17 11.82
CA LYS A 493 -11.49 48.52 13.07
C LYS A 493 -12.55 47.45 13.41
N VAL A 494 -12.14 46.25 13.68
CA VAL A 494 -13.06 45.19 14.16
C VAL A 494 -13.37 45.47 15.63
N ALA A 495 -14.65 45.73 15.94
CA ALA A 495 -15.08 45.91 17.32
C ALA A 495 -14.94 44.57 18.07
N GLN A 496 -14.15 44.52 19.13
CA GLN A 496 -14.03 43.31 19.96
C GLN A 496 -15.41 42.92 20.52
N PRO A 497 -15.81 41.65 20.44
CA PRO A 497 -17.00 41.18 21.14
C PRO A 497 -16.78 41.33 22.65
N VAL A 498 -17.69 42.05 23.28
CA VAL A 498 -17.72 42.25 24.75
C VAL A 498 -17.82 40.86 25.39
N SER A 499 -16.79 40.45 26.11
CA SER A 499 -16.81 39.22 26.92
C SER A 499 -17.93 39.33 27.95
N PRO A 500 -18.80 38.30 28.11
CA PRO A 500 -19.80 38.32 29.17
C PRO A 500 -19.09 38.29 30.54
N ARG A 501 -19.37 39.31 31.36
CA ARG A 501 -18.99 39.35 32.77
C ARG A 501 -19.48 38.08 33.46
N LYS A 502 -18.54 37.29 34.00
CA LYS A 502 -18.87 36.28 35.00
C LYS A 502 -19.45 37.00 36.21
N GLY A 503 -20.77 36.84 36.41
CA GLY A 503 -21.44 37.16 37.67
C GLY A 503 -21.01 36.18 38.75
N HIS A 504 -20.92 36.66 39.94
CA HIS A 504 -20.63 35.97 41.20
C HIS A 504 -21.53 34.77 41.49
#